data_e71c5529e0ebc60c8da6033e18a02f6f
#
_entry.id   e71c5529e0ebc60c8da6033e18a02f6f
#
_cell.length_a   1.000
_cell.length_b   1.000
_cell.length_c   1.000
_cell.angle_alpha   90.00
_cell.angle_beta   90.00
_cell.angle_gamma   90.00
#
_symmetry.space_group_name_H-M   'P 1'
#
loop_
_entity.id
_entity.type
_entity.pdbx_description
1 polymer ?
#
loop_
_entity_poly.entity_id
_entity_poly.type
_entity_poly.pdbx_seq_one_letter_code
_entity_poly.pdbx_strand_id
1 'polypeptide(L)'
;MLLSRFREAVGFLELRYRLAENSLVVEVAQVAPDELAQEPTCSLRAHRAAGSKCSRRMRTFFQWDDHDVMNNWSSSKDLASDSRYTEKSIARLAARASRAFHEMTPIRSEPSEPGRVYRKISYGPLLDVFFLDMRSYRGPNGPNLETELTDRSRILGRDQVRWLKGALAGSDAVWKIIASDMPLALVVWDDAAAKTGSDATSNGENGAPKGREMEIADLLRFIKSSKIKNTVWLTADVHYTAAHYYNPGMAKFQDFEPFWEFVSGPIHSGTFGPNELDMTFGPELRFIKAPTKDQGQNLPPSMGLQFFGLIDISGTTEQMTVRLMDRDDHELYRVVLDPQSCR
;
A
#
# COMPACT_ATOMS: atom_id res chain seq x y z
N MET A 1 -4.96 8.40 31.17
CA MET A 1 -5.90 7.35 30.74
C MET A 1 -6.27 7.43 29.25
N LEU A 2 -6.21 8.59 28.58
CA LEU A 2 -6.35 8.72 27.11
C LEU A 2 -5.12 8.24 26.33
N LEU A 3 -3.91 8.44 26.82
CA LEU A 3 -2.65 8.09 26.16
C LEU A 3 -2.35 6.58 26.10
N SER A 4 -3.00 5.76 26.92
CA SER A 4 -2.78 4.30 26.90
C SER A 4 -3.61 3.56 25.85
N ARG A 5 -4.67 4.19 25.31
CA ARG A 5 -5.52 3.60 24.25
C ARG A 5 -5.14 4.04 22.83
N PHE A 6 -4.27 5.04 22.69
CA PHE A 6 -3.74 5.50 21.38
C PHE A 6 -2.58 4.63 20.84
N ARG A 7 -2.27 3.51 21.49
CA ARG A 7 -1.20 2.61 21.06
C ARG A 7 -1.60 1.60 19.99
N GLU A 8 -2.87 1.58 19.62
CA GLU A 8 -3.46 0.55 18.76
C GLU A 8 -3.70 0.99 17.29
N ALA A 9 -3.27 2.18 16.89
CA ALA A 9 -3.68 2.72 15.62
C ALA A 9 -2.53 3.37 14.86
N VAL A 10 -1.59 2.59 14.31
CA VAL A 10 -0.68 3.12 13.28
C VAL A 10 -0.17 1.99 12.38
N GLY A 11 -0.80 1.79 11.22
CA GLY A 11 -0.23 1.04 10.12
C GLY A 11 0.67 1.94 9.30
N PHE A 12 1.87 1.48 8.93
CA PHE A 12 2.82 2.29 8.17
C PHE A 12 3.32 1.55 6.94
N LEU A 13 3.26 2.20 5.80
CA LEU A 13 4.22 1.96 4.74
C LEU A 13 5.41 2.89 5.03
N GLU A 14 6.52 2.34 5.48
CA GLU A 14 7.74 3.11 5.76
C GLU A 14 8.64 3.10 4.53
N LEU A 15 8.88 4.28 3.95
CA LEU A 15 9.86 4.47 2.89
C LEU A 15 11.09 5.18 3.47
N ARG A 16 12.23 4.50 3.46
CA ARG A 16 13.51 5.05 3.92
C ARG A 16 14.40 5.36 2.72
N TYR A 17 15.07 6.46 2.77
CA TYR A 17 15.91 6.97 1.70
C TYR A 17 17.36 7.17 2.15
N ARG A 18 18.30 6.70 1.35
CA ARG A 18 19.73 6.96 1.49
C ARG A 18 20.36 7.22 0.12
N LEU A 19 21.09 8.33 0.01
CA LEU A 19 22.04 8.54 -1.10
C LEU A 19 23.34 7.77 -0.77
N ALA A 20 23.68 6.78 -1.57
CA ALA A 20 24.96 6.10 -1.52
C ALA A 20 25.57 6.13 -2.92
N GLU A 21 26.77 6.69 -3.04
CA GLU A 21 27.65 6.65 -4.23
C GLU A 21 26.92 6.53 -5.59
N ASN A 22 26.19 7.58 -5.99
CA ASN A 22 25.41 7.64 -7.23
C ASN A 22 24.21 6.67 -7.34
N SER A 23 23.66 6.22 -6.23
CA SER A 23 22.44 5.40 -6.21
C SER A 23 21.42 5.93 -5.22
N LEU A 24 20.13 5.82 -5.56
CA LEU A 24 19.00 6.07 -4.69
C LEU A 24 18.50 4.75 -4.13
N VAL A 25 18.51 4.59 -2.82
CA VAL A 25 17.99 3.39 -2.12
C VAL A 25 16.69 3.75 -1.41
N VAL A 26 15.65 2.99 -1.65
CA VAL A 26 14.33 3.11 -1.01
C VAL A 26 14.01 1.80 -0.32
N GLU A 27 13.78 1.85 0.98
CA GLU A 27 13.31 0.72 1.77
C GLU A 27 11.79 0.83 1.96
N VAL A 28 11.07 -0.25 1.72
CA VAL A 28 9.61 -0.31 1.82
C VAL A 28 9.24 -1.38 2.82
N ALA A 29 8.48 -1.00 3.83
CA ALA A 29 8.06 -1.93 4.86
C ALA A 29 6.69 -1.53 5.44
N GLN A 30 5.87 -2.54 5.75
CA GLN A 30 4.59 -2.35 6.43
C GLN A 30 4.76 -2.57 7.93
N VAL A 31 4.19 -1.68 8.73
CA VAL A 31 4.13 -1.75 10.19
C VAL A 31 2.67 -1.76 10.62
N ALA A 32 2.19 -2.83 11.24
CA ALA A 32 0.81 -2.92 11.74
C ALA A 32 0.74 -2.67 13.25
N PRO A 33 -0.33 -2.04 13.75
CA PRO A 33 -0.47 -1.58 15.13
C PRO A 33 -0.80 -2.65 16.15
N ASP A 34 -1.54 -3.67 15.74
CA ASP A 34 -2.26 -4.57 16.65
C ASP A 34 -1.34 -5.42 17.55
N GLU A 35 -0.11 -5.66 17.15
CA GLU A 35 0.85 -6.48 17.87
C GLU A 35 1.74 -5.69 18.86
N LEU A 36 1.77 -4.38 18.77
CA LEU A 36 2.44 -3.53 19.76
C LEU A 36 1.77 -3.60 21.14
N ALA A 37 0.55 -4.12 21.21
CA ALA A 37 -0.20 -4.30 22.44
C ALA A 37 0.21 -5.57 23.24
N GLN A 38 0.80 -6.57 22.59
CA GLN A 38 1.08 -7.87 23.22
C GLN A 38 2.49 -8.03 23.81
N GLU A 39 3.45 -7.19 23.39
CA GLU A 39 4.82 -7.22 23.91
C GLU A 39 5.25 -5.86 24.51
N PRO A 40 5.00 -5.60 25.81
CA PRO A 40 5.11 -4.24 26.36
C PRO A 40 6.54 -3.69 26.54
N THR A 41 7.61 -4.45 26.38
CA THR A 41 8.88 -4.03 26.97
C THR A 41 10.09 -3.98 26.06
N CYS A 42 10.16 -4.66 24.94
CA CYS A 42 11.39 -4.73 24.13
C CYS A 42 11.32 -3.96 22.80
N SER A 43 10.29 -4.15 22.00
CA SER A 43 10.23 -3.60 20.63
C SER A 43 10.05 -2.07 20.59
N LEU A 44 9.21 -1.50 21.45
CA LEU A 44 8.98 -0.04 21.52
C LEU A 44 10.19 0.76 22.00
N ARG A 45 11.04 0.17 22.88
CA ARG A 45 12.31 0.82 23.26
C ARG A 45 13.35 0.73 22.17
N ALA A 46 13.43 -0.40 21.46
CA ALA A 46 14.31 -0.57 20.30
C ALA A 46 13.82 0.29 19.12
N HIS A 47 12.53 0.36 18.82
CA HIS A 47 11.97 1.23 17.78
C HIS A 47 12.04 2.71 18.16
N ARG A 48 11.78 3.12 19.41
CA ARG A 48 12.03 4.50 19.83
C ARG A 48 13.52 4.86 19.81
N ALA A 49 14.40 3.96 20.19
CA ALA A 49 15.83 4.21 20.13
C ALA A 49 16.39 4.09 18.70
N ALA A 50 15.93 3.13 17.92
CA ALA A 50 16.27 2.98 16.50
C ALA A 50 15.55 4.03 15.65
N GLY A 51 14.25 4.27 15.83
CA GLY A 51 13.48 5.28 15.13
C GLY A 51 13.95 6.71 15.43
N SER A 52 14.30 7.04 16.66
CA SER A 52 14.86 8.37 16.98
C SER A 52 16.30 8.57 16.48
N LYS A 53 17.08 7.50 16.35
CA LYS A 53 18.42 7.56 15.73
C LYS A 53 18.36 7.42 14.21
N CYS A 54 17.43 6.64 13.70
CA CYS A 54 17.23 6.40 12.27
C CYS A 54 16.56 7.60 11.59
N SER A 55 15.50 8.17 12.17
CA SER A 55 14.83 9.37 11.64
C SER A 55 15.71 10.61 11.61
N ARG A 56 16.77 10.67 12.41
CA ARG A 56 17.77 11.76 12.33
C ARG A 56 18.75 11.60 11.17
N ARG A 57 18.88 10.39 10.60
CA ARG A 57 19.83 10.09 9.51
C ARG A 57 19.18 9.71 8.20
N MET A 58 17.91 9.27 8.24
CA MET A 58 17.14 8.86 7.07
C MET A 58 15.80 9.58 7.05
N ARG A 59 15.36 9.99 5.86
CA ARG A 59 14.02 10.56 5.68
C ARG A 59 13.03 9.42 5.62
N THR A 60 12.04 9.44 6.50
CA THR A 60 10.95 8.46 6.57
C THR A 60 9.66 9.12 6.12
N PHE A 61 8.90 8.43 5.30
CA PHE A 61 7.57 8.86 4.84
C PHE A 61 6.55 7.83 5.27
N PHE A 62 5.41 8.30 5.74
CA PHE A 62 4.35 7.49 6.29
C PHE A 62 3.14 7.54 5.36
N GLN A 63 2.46 6.43 5.23
CA GLN A 63 1.17 6.27 4.58
C GLN A 63 0.28 5.53 5.55
N TRP A 64 -0.97 5.90 5.66
CA TRP A 64 -1.87 5.18 6.53
C TRP A 64 -2.60 4.04 5.81
N ASP A 65 -3.14 3.12 6.60
CA ASP A 65 -3.85 1.94 6.16
C ASP A 65 -5.19 1.83 6.92
N ASP A 66 -5.88 0.71 6.81
CA ASP A 66 -7.16 0.47 7.49
C ASP A 66 -7.03 0.43 9.01
N HIS A 67 -6.00 -0.24 9.51
CA HIS A 67 -5.75 -0.40 10.94
C HIS A 67 -5.36 0.88 11.67
N ASP A 68 -5.05 1.97 10.99
CA ASP A 68 -4.98 3.30 11.60
C ASP A 68 -6.33 3.72 12.20
N VAL A 69 -7.43 3.13 11.71
CA VAL A 69 -8.79 3.33 12.20
C VAL A 69 -9.36 2.03 12.76
N MET A 70 -9.50 1.00 11.93
CA MET A 70 -9.93 -0.35 12.28
C MET A 70 -9.81 -1.28 11.07
N ASN A 71 -9.72 -2.59 11.34
CA ASN A 71 -9.65 -3.62 10.28
C ASN A 71 -10.69 -3.42 9.17
N ASN A 72 -10.21 -3.46 7.93
CA ASN A 72 -10.98 -3.25 6.70
C ASN A 72 -11.80 -1.95 6.73
N TRP A 73 -11.22 -0.87 7.21
CA TRP A 73 -11.95 0.38 7.36
C TRP A 73 -12.50 0.93 6.05
N SER A 74 -13.78 1.24 6.11
CA SER A 74 -14.49 2.08 5.13
C SER A 74 -15.53 2.93 5.86
N SER A 75 -16.06 3.95 5.20
CA SER A 75 -17.09 4.83 5.77
C SER A 75 -18.41 4.12 6.10
N SER A 76 -18.61 2.91 5.58
CA SER A 76 -19.83 2.10 5.80
C SER A 76 -19.73 1.14 6.98
N LYS A 77 -18.60 1.07 7.70
CA LYS A 77 -18.46 0.17 8.84
C LYS A 77 -19.50 0.49 9.93
N ASP A 78 -20.19 -0.54 10.40
CA ASP A 78 -21.12 -0.47 11.52
C ASP A 78 -20.45 -1.03 12.79
N LEU A 79 -20.31 -0.18 13.79
CA LEU A 79 -19.73 -0.51 15.09
C LEU A 79 -20.78 -0.83 16.16
N ALA A 80 -22.08 -0.83 15.84
CA ALA A 80 -23.15 -0.95 16.83
C ALA A 80 -23.02 -2.22 17.67
N SER A 81 -22.72 -3.36 17.04
CA SER A 81 -22.59 -4.67 17.68
C SER A 81 -21.17 -5.00 18.15
N ASP A 82 -20.14 -4.26 17.74
CA ASP A 82 -18.75 -4.57 18.09
C ASP A 82 -18.41 -4.05 19.49
N SER A 83 -18.33 -4.96 20.47
CA SER A 83 -18.04 -4.64 21.87
C SER A 83 -16.62 -4.11 22.14
N ARG A 84 -15.68 -4.29 21.19
CA ARG A 84 -14.31 -3.78 21.30
C ARG A 84 -14.26 -2.25 21.25
N TYR A 85 -15.24 -1.62 20.60
CA TYR A 85 -15.31 -0.18 20.43
C TYR A 85 -16.38 0.44 21.33
N THR A 86 -15.99 1.41 22.15
CA THR A 86 -16.93 2.25 22.92
C THR A 86 -17.51 3.39 22.06
N GLU A 87 -16.72 3.91 21.11
CA GLU A 87 -17.19 4.85 20.10
C GLU A 87 -17.90 4.07 18.98
N LYS A 88 -19.16 4.37 18.75
CA LYS A 88 -20.00 3.69 17.74
C LYS A 88 -20.11 4.45 16.43
N SER A 89 -19.59 5.67 16.35
CA SER A 89 -19.54 6.45 15.12
C SER A 89 -18.22 6.22 14.40
N ILE A 90 -18.25 5.51 13.26
CA ILE A 90 -17.06 5.30 12.43
C ILE A 90 -16.44 6.62 11.96
N ALA A 91 -17.26 7.60 11.60
CA ALA A 91 -16.78 8.92 11.19
C ALA A 91 -16.01 9.63 12.29
N ARG A 92 -16.46 9.51 13.57
CA ARG A 92 -15.76 10.09 14.71
C ARG A 92 -14.48 9.34 15.04
N LEU A 93 -14.49 8.01 14.90
CA LEU A 93 -13.30 7.19 15.09
C LEU A 93 -12.24 7.55 14.04
N ALA A 94 -12.61 7.61 12.77
CA ALA A 94 -11.73 8.00 11.68
C ALA A 94 -11.16 9.42 11.83
N ALA A 95 -11.99 10.38 12.26
CA ALA A 95 -11.53 11.75 12.51
C ALA A 95 -10.48 11.83 13.64
N ARG A 96 -10.65 11.02 14.71
CA ARG A 96 -9.66 10.93 15.80
C ARG A 96 -8.38 10.23 15.35
N ALA A 97 -8.49 9.18 14.55
CA ALA A 97 -7.35 8.46 13.98
C ALA A 97 -6.56 9.37 13.04
N SER A 98 -7.21 10.07 12.11
CA SER A 98 -6.57 11.04 11.21
C SER A 98 -5.83 12.14 11.99
N ARG A 99 -6.44 12.67 13.05
CA ARG A 99 -5.76 13.64 13.92
C ARG A 99 -4.52 13.03 14.57
N ALA A 100 -4.64 11.82 15.15
CA ALA A 100 -3.52 11.14 15.77
C ALA A 100 -2.40 10.85 14.80
N PHE A 101 -2.73 10.40 13.59
CA PHE A 101 -1.77 10.16 12.50
C PHE A 101 -0.96 11.42 12.19
N HIS A 102 -1.63 12.59 12.01
CA HIS A 102 -0.94 13.85 11.71
C HIS A 102 -0.16 14.43 12.90
N GLU A 103 -0.57 14.16 14.13
CA GLU A 103 0.18 14.58 15.33
C GLU A 103 1.41 13.70 15.60
N MET A 104 1.37 12.42 15.20
CA MET A 104 2.42 11.44 15.52
C MET A 104 3.41 11.20 14.38
N THR A 105 3.08 11.59 13.15
CA THR A 105 3.92 11.42 11.97
C THR A 105 4.38 12.76 11.41
N PRO A 106 5.61 12.87 10.85
CA PRO A 106 6.11 14.12 10.27
C PRO A 106 5.53 14.38 8.87
N ILE A 107 4.22 14.30 8.73
CA ILE A 107 3.51 14.62 7.50
C ILE A 107 3.14 16.11 7.48
N ARG A 108 3.34 16.77 6.33
CA ARG A 108 2.93 18.16 6.18
C ARG A 108 1.42 18.23 6.06
N SER A 109 0.78 18.99 6.92
CA SER A 109 -0.64 19.31 6.79
C SER A 109 -0.87 20.26 5.60
N GLU A 110 -1.87 19.97 4.76
CA GLU A 110 -2.32 20.86 3.70
C GLU A 110 -3.48 21.71 4.23
N PRO A 111 -3.30 23.05 4.37
CA PRO A 111 -4.34 23.88 5.00
C PRO A 111 -5.67 23.91 4.25
N SER A 112 -5.64 23.74 2.93
CA SER A 112 -6.85 23.71 2.09
C SER A 112 -7.62 22.39 2.18
N GLU A 113 -6.97 21.32 2.65
CA GLU A 113 -7.54 19.98 2.79
C GLU A 113 -6.96 19.30 4.05
N PRO A 114 -7.37 19.73 5.25
CA PRO A 114 -6.88 19.15 6.50
C PRO A 114 -7.16 17.65 6.56
N GLY A 115 -6.14 16.87 6.93
CA GLY A 115 -6.24 15.39 6.98
C GLY A 115 -5.88 14.68 5.68
N ARG A 116 -5.52 15.39 4.62
CA ARG A 116 -5.06 14.80 3.37
C ARG A 116 -3.73 14.05 3.56
N VAL A 117 -3.73 12.76 3.19
CA VAL A 117 -2.54 11.89 3.27
C VAL A 117 -1.85 11.73 1.92
N TYR A 118 -2.62 11.67 0.82
CA TYR A 118 -2.05 11.49 -0.51
C TYR A 118 -1.20 12.69 -0.94
N ARG A 119 -0.02 12.42 -1.49
CA ARG A 119 0.98 13.43 -1.85
C ARG A 119 2.03 12.90 -2.82
N LYS A 120 2.79 13.83 -3.42
CA LYS A 120 3.97 13.53 -4.23
C LYS A 120 5.25 13.96 -3.48
N ILE A 121 6.26 13.10 -3.53
CA ILE A 121 7.63 13.42 -3.07
C ILE A 121 8.59 13.19 -4.24
N SER A 122 9.37 14.21 -4.56
CA SER A 122 10.35 14.16 -5.65
C SER A 122 11.77 13.96 -5.12
N TYR A 123 12.50 13.07 -5.76
CA TYR A 123 13.91 12.77 -5.50
C TYR A 123 14.78 13.07 -6.72
N GLY A 124 14.87 14.35 -7.05
CA GLY A 124 15.60 14.81 -8.24
C GLY A 124 15.03 14.24 -9.55
N PRO A 125 15.87 14.09 -10.57
CA PRO A 125 15.41 13.62 -11.88
C PRO A 125 15.13 12.12 -11.95
N LEU A 126 15.58 11.34 -10.97
CA LEU A 126 15.49 9.87 -11.04
C LEU A 126 14.16 9.33 -10.56
N LEU A 127 13.50 9.95 -9.56
CA LEU A 127 12.37 9.34 -8.90
C LEU A 127 11.33 10.36 -8.40
N ASP A 128 10.08 10.14 -8.76
CA ASP A 128 8.91 10.68 -8.08
C ASP A 128 8.12 9.55 -7.40
N VAL A 129 7.73 9.77 -6.16
CA VAL A 129 6.89 8.84 -5.38
C VAL A 129 5.53 9.49 -5.13
N PHE A 130 4.47 8.79 -5.54
CA PHE A 130 3.07 9.19 -5.39
C PHE A 130 2.43 8.32 -4.31
N PHE A 131 2.25 8.88 -3.13
CA PHE A 131 1.56 8.22 -2.02
C PHE A 131 0.06 8.36 -2.21
N LEU A 132 -0.66 7.25 -2.18
CA LEU A 132 -2.11 7.22 -2.32
C LEU A 132 -2.78 7.05 -0.94
N ASP A 133 -4.04 7.43 -0.88
CA ASP A 133 -4.93 7.17 0.23
C ASP A 133 -6.09 6.32 -0.29
N MET A 134 -6.04 5.02 -0.06
CA MET A 134 -7.08 4.10 -0.51
C MET A 134 -8.19 3.92 0.54
N ARG A 135 -8.15 4.65 1.65
CA ARG A 135 -9.06 4.47 2.77
C ARG A 135 -10.07 5.61 2.95
N SER A 136 -9.62 6.88 2.88
CA SER A 136 -10.47 8.03 3.23
C SER A 136 -11.56 8.32 2.21
N TYR A 137 -11.32 8.06 0.93
CA TYR A 137 -12.16 8.53 -0.18
C TYR A 137 -12.90 7.40 -0.90
N ARG A 138 -12.79 6.18 -0.37
CA ARG A 138 -13.36 4.98 -0.98
C ARG A 138 -14.87 4.87 -0.75
N GLY A 139 -15.54 4.21 -1.65
CA GLY A 139 -16.90 3.73 -1.48
C GLY A 139 -17.02 2.65 -0.39
N PRO A 140 -18.22 2.28 0.01
CA PRO A 140 -18.46 1.26 1.02
C PRO A 140 -17.88 -0.11 0.63
N ASN A 141 -17.55 -0.94 1.62
CA ASN A 141 -17.17 -2.33 1.41
C ASN A 141 -18.43 -3.17 1.09
N GLY A 142 -18.87 -3.07 -0.17
CA GLY A 142 -19.98 -3.86 -0.72
C GLY A 142 -19.47 -5.02 -1.58
N PRO A 143 -20.35 -5.63 -2.40
CA PRO A 143 -19.97 -6.68 -3.34
C PRO A 143 -18.94 -6.24 -4.40
N ASN A 144 -18.74 -4.94 -4.60
CA ASN A 144 -17.81 -4.38 -5.56
C ASN A 144 -18.12 -4.76 -7.03
N LEU A 145 -19.41 -4.81 -7.37
CA LEU A 145 -19.93 -5.28 -8.66
C LEU A 145 -20.70 -4.22 -9.44
N GLU A 146 -20.60 -2.96 -9.03
CA GLU A 146 -21.21 -1.84 -9.72
C GLU A 146 -20.73 -1.79 -11.18
N THR A 147 -21.66 -1.51 -12.10
CA THR A 147 -21.40 -1.41 -13.55
C THR A 147 -21.18 0.02 -14.02
N GLU A 148 -21.32 0.98 -13.12
CA GLU A 148 -21.10 2.40 -13.38
C GLU A 148 -20.11 3.00 -12.39
N LEU A 149 -19.26 3.93 -12.85
CA LEU A 149 -18.30 4.63 -12.03
C LEU A 149 -18.98 5.76 -11.24
N THR A 150 -19.40 5.44 -10.04
CA THR A 150 -20.03 6.35 -9.07
C THR A 150 -19.13 6.50 -7.84
N ASP A 151 -19.51 7.31 -6.86
CA ASP A 151 -18.77 7.43 -5.61
C ASP A 151 -18.76 6.12 -4.80
N ARG A 152 -19.70 5.20 -5.05
CA ARG A 152 -19.75 3.88 -4.42
C ARG A 152 -18.73 2.89 -5.00
N SER A 153 -18.40 3.05 -6.29
CA SER A 153 -17.45 2.19 -7.02
C SER A 153 -16.06 2.80 -7.13
N ARG A 154 -15.68 3.68 -6.20
CA ARG A 154 -14.34 4.28 -6.16
C ARG A 154 -13.51 3.73 -5.00
N ILE A 155 -12.22 3.65 -5.21
CA ILE A 155 -11.23 3.31 -4.19
C ILE A 155 -10.39 4.54 -3.80
N LEU A 156 -10.05 5.39 -4.75
CA LEU A 156 -9.24 6.59 -4.56
C LEU A 156 -10.09 7.87 -4.44
N GLY A 157 -11.27 7.89 -5.03
CA GLY A 157 -12.11 9.07 -5.13
C GLY A 157 -11.71 10.03 -6.25
N ARG A 158 -12.67 10.87 -6.67
CA ARG A 158 -12.55 11.72 -7.87
C ARG A 158 -11.37 12.69 -7.81
N ASP A 159 -11.21 13.35 -6.69
CA ASP A 159 -10.25 14.45 -6.57
C ASP A 159 -8.83 13.90 -6.48
N GLN A 160 -8.63 12.80 -5.75
CA GLN A 160 -7.34 12.14 -5.72
C GLN A 160 -6.94 11.57 -7.09
N VAL A 161 -7.86 10.92 -7.83
CA VAL A 161 -7.57 10.44 -9.20
C VAL A 161 -7.23 11.59 -10.13
N ARG A 162 -7.97 12.72 -10.07
CA ARG A 162 -7.65 13.91 -10.86
C ARG A 162 -6.27 14.46 -10.52
N TRP A 163 -5.97 14.58 -9.24
CA TRP A 163 -4.64 15.00 -8.76
C TRP A 163 -3.56 14.05 -9.25
N LEU A 164 -3.74 12.72 -9.09
CA LEU A 164 -2.76 11.72 -9.48
C LEU A 164 -2.47 11.77 -10.99
N LYS A 165 -3.52 11.84 -11.82
CA LYS A 165 -3.37 11.97 -13.27
C LYS A 165 -2.57 13.24 -13.65
N GLY A 166 -2.89 14.38 -13.04
CA GLY A 166 -2.14 15.61 -13.27
C GLY A 166 -0.70 15.54 -12.78
N ALA A 167 -0.48 14.96 -11.62
CA ALA A 167 0.84 14.83 -11.02
C ALA A 167 1.74 13.83 -11.77
N LEU A 168 1.18 12.74 -12.30
CA LEU A 168 1.89 11.78 -13.15
C LEU A 168 2.24 12.40 -14.51
N ALA A 169 1.31 13.11 -15.15
CA ALA A 169 1.53 13.78 -16.44
C ALA A 169 2.56 14.92 -16.34
N GLY A 170 2.64 15.58 -15.18
CA GLY A 170 3.63 16.64 -14.91
C GLY A 170 4.94 16.13 -14.29
N SER A 171 5.20 14.83 -14.29
CA SER A 171 6.43 14.26 -13.74
C SER A 171 7.47 14.02 -14.81
N ASP A 172 8.61 14.70 -14.68
CA ASP A 172 9.78 14.52 -15.54
C ASP A 172 10.77 13.46 -14.99
N ALA A 173 10.49 12.88 -13.82
CA ALA A 173 11.35 11.86 -13.24
C ALA A 173 11.41 10.61 -14.12
N VAL A 174 12.58 9.94 -14.15
CA VAL A 174 12.75 8.68 -14.89
C VAL A 174 11.75 7.64 -14.39
N TRP A 175 11.69 7.42 -13.09
CA TRP A 175 10.80 6.46 -12.43
C TRP A 175 9.66 7.13 -11.69
N LYS A 176 8.47 6.53 -11.75
CA LYS A 176 7.26 6.95 -11.05
C LYS A 176 6.80 5.78 -10.18
N ILE A 177 7.06 5.87 -8.89
CA ILE A 177 6.54 4.89 -7.92
C ILE A 177 5.16 5.34 -7.45
N ILE A 178 4.18 4.46 -7.59
CA ILE A 178 2.84 4.62 -7.03
C ILE A 178 2.78 3.75 -5.78
N ALA A 179 2.77 4.39 -4.61
CA ALA A 179 2.70 3.72 -3.31
C ALA A 179 1.25 3.71 -2.82
N SER A 180 0.69 2.52 -2.69
CA SER A 180 -0.65 2.29 -2.15
C SER A 180 -0.61 1.32 -0.97
N ASP A 181 -1.65 1.35 -0.13
CA ASP A 181 -1.72 0.42 1.00
C ASP A 181 -1.91 -1.01 0.50
N MET A 182 -2.91 -1.29 -0.35
CA MET A 182 -3.20 -2.66 -0.78
C MET A 182 -2.84 -2.94 -2.25
N PRO A 183 -2.57 -4.21 -2.59
CA PRO A 183 -2.34 -4.66 -3.95
C PRO A 183 -3.59 -4.57 -4.84
N LEU A 184 -3.35 -4.42 -6.16
CA LEU A 184 -4.43 -4.12 -7.11
C LEU A 184 -5.28 -5.35 -7.47
N ALA A 185 -4.68 -6.53 -7.57
CA ALA A 185 -5.36 -7.72 -8.08
C ALA A 185 -5.61 -8.80 -7.04
N LEU A 186 -5.41 -8.51 -5.75
CA LEU A 186 -5.69 -9.49 -4.70
C LEU A 186 -7.14 -9.38 -4.22
N VAL A 187 -7.77 -10.54 -4.02
CA VAL A 187 -9.10 -10.62 -3.43
C VAL A 187 -8.99 -10.57 -1.91
N VAL A 188 -9.55 -9.53 -1.31
CA VAL A 188 -9.62 -9.38 0.15
C VAL A 188 -11.08 -9.16 0.55
N TRP A 189 -11.64 -10.10 1.30
CA TRP A 189 -13.02 -10.03 1.76
C TRP A 189 -13.16 -9.14 2.99
N ASP A 190 -14.20 -8.32 3.04
CA ASP A 190 -14.55 -7.53 4.23
C ASP A 190 -14.92 -8.43 5.41
N ASP A 191 -15.68 -9.49 5.16
CA ASP A 191 -15.88 -10.60 6.05
C ASP A 191 -15.22 -11.85 5.42
N ALA A 192 -14.04 -12.19 5.91
CA ALA A 192 -13.26 -13.31 5.40
C ALA A 192 -13.94 -14.67 5.67
N ALA A 193 -14.70 -14.80 6.76
CA ALA A 193 -15.37 -16.06 7.12
C ALA A 193 -16.60 -16.31 6.23
N ALA A 194 -17.39 -15.29 5.98
CA ALA A 194 -18.57 -15.36 5.11
C ALA A 194 -18.22 -15.19 3.62
N LYS A 195 -16.99 -14.74 3.29
CA LYS A 195 -16.56 -14.32 1.96
C LYS A 195 -17.53 -13.30 1.34
N THR A 196 -17.86 -12.28 2.09
CA THR A 196 -18.79 -11.22 1.67
C THR A 196 -18.18 -9.83 1.80
N GLY A 197 -18.61 -8.94 0.92
CA GLY A 197 -18.03 -7.61 0.76
C GLY A 197 -16.61 -7.67 0.23
N SER A 198 -16.15 -6.60 -0.40
CA SER A 198 -14.76 -6.49 -0.83
C SER A 198 -14.07 -5.36 -0.07
N ASP A 199 -12.96 -5.64 0.58
CA ASP A 199 -12.05 -4.61 1.07
C ASP A 199 -11.08 -4.17 -0.02
N ALA A 200 -10.76 -5.06 -0.97
CA ALA A 200 -9.82 -4.84 -2.06
C ALA A 200 -10.34 -3.93 -3.20
N THR A 201 -9.43 -3.63 -4.12
CA THR A 201 -9.77 -3.11 -5.45
C THR A 201 -10.51 -4.18 -6.26
N SER A 202 -10.00 -5.40 -6.27
CA SER A 202 -10.56 -6.54 -7.00
C SER A 202 -11.87 -7.05 -6.40
N ASN A 203 -12.74 -7.56 -7.28
CA ASN A 203 -14.03 -8.13 -6.91
C ASN A 203 -14.05 -9.68 -6.93
N GLY A 204 -13.02 -10.33 -7.50
CA GLY A 204 -12.91 -11.79 -7.57
C GLY A 204 -13.65 -12.44 -8.74
N GLU A 205 -14.32 -11.69 -9.63
CA GLU A 205 -15.07 -12.27 -10.76
C GLU A 205 -14.20 -12.65 -11.95
N ASN A 206 -12.95 -12.22 -12.00
CA ASN A 206 -12.02 -12.47 -13.11
C ASN A 206 -12.60 -12.02 -14.47
N GLY A 207 -13.29 -10.90 -14.49
CA GLY A 207 -14.09 -10.41 -15.62
C GLY A 207 -13.63 -9.06 -16.18
N ALA A 208 -14.54 -8.41 -16.89
CA ALA A 208 -14.38 -6.99 -17.24
C ALA A 208 -14.46 -6.14 -15.95
N PRO A 209 -13.76 -4.98 -15.90
CA PRO A 209 -13.76 -4.16 -14.70
C PRO A 209 -15.15 -3.78 -14.20
N LYS A 210 -15.42 -4.03 -12.92
CA LYS A 210 -16.61 -3.62 -12.19
C LYS A 210 -16.21 -3.02 -10.85
N GLY A 211 -17.13 -2.29 -10.23
CA GLY A 211 -16.87 -1.67 -8.94
C GLY A 211 -15.62 -0.81 -8.97
N ARG A 212 -14.75 -0.98 -8.00
CA ARG A 212 -13.50 -0.23 -7.82
C ARG A 212 -12.49 -0.43 -8.93
N GLU A 213 -12.53 -1.59 -9.60
CA GLU A 213 -11.66 -1.88 -10.74
C GLU A 213 -11.86 -0.90 -11.89
N MET A 214 -13.05 -0.33 -12.05
CA MET A 214 -13.32 0.67 -13.09
C MET A 214 -12.51 1.95 -12.90
N GLU A 215 -12.27 2.37 -11.65
CA GLU A 215 -11.44 3.55 -11.37
C GLU A 215 -9.97 3.28 -11.67
N ILE A 216 -9.47 2.08 -11.32
CA ILE A 216 -8.10 1.67 -11.66
C ILE A 216 -7.95 1.48 -13.17
N ALA A 217 -8.92 0.90 -13.86
CA ALA A 217 -8.92 0.77 -15.32
C ALA A 217 -8.85 2.14 -16.01
N ASP A 218 -9.58 3.14 -15.50
CA ASP A 218 -9.52 4.51 -15.98
C ASP A 218 -8.14 5.18 -15.75
N LEU A 219 -7.53 4.91 -14.61
CA LEU A 219 -6.16 5.38 -14.31
C LEU A 219 -5.12 4.72 -15.23
N LEU A 220 -5.17 3.40 -15.38
CA LEU A 220 -4.23 2.65 -16.21
C LEU A 220 -4.35 3.04 -17.69
N ARG A 221 -5.57 3.24 -18.21
CA ARG A 221 -5.82 3.77 -19.55
C ARG A 221 -5.25 5.17 -19.73
N PHE A 222 -5.38 6.02 -18.72
CA PHE A 222 -4.79 7.36 -18.74
C PHE A 222 -3.26 7.30 -18.81
N ILE A 223 -2.61 6.46 -18.01
CA ILE A 223 -1.15 6.24 -18.02
C ILE A 223 -0.69 5.86 -19.43
N LYS A 224 -1.36 4.90 -20.06
CA LYS A 224 -1.07 4.46 -21.44
C LYS A 224 -1.29 5.56 -22.46
N SER A 225 -2.47 6.18 -22.48
CA SER A 225 -2.82 7.19 -23.47
C SER A 225 -1.96 8.46 -23.37
N SER A 226 -1.52 8.81 -22.17
CA SER A 226 -0.59 9.92 -21.90
C SER A 226 0.88 9.52 -22.10
N LYS A 227 1.17 8.29 -22.51
CA LYS A 227 2.52 7.75 -22.74
C LYS A 227 3.43 7.89 -21.51
N ILE A 228 2.87 7.83 -20.31
CA ILE A 228 3.62 7.86 -19.06
C ILE A 228 4.35 6.52 -18.92
N LYS A 229 5.67 6.57 -18.78
CA LYS A 229 6.55 5.40 -18.73
C LYS A 229 7.12 5.19 -17.33
N ASN A 230 7.67 4.00 -17.11
CA ASN A 230 8.43 3.63 -15.92
C ASN A 230 7.61 3.77 -14.62
N THR A 231 6.35 3.32 -14.66
CA THR A 231 5.50 3.25 -13.48
C THR A 231 5.69 1.90 -12.78
N VAL A 232 5.89 1.94 -11.46
CA VAL A 232 6.01 0.77 -10.59
C VAL A 232 5.10 0.97 -9.38
N TRP A 233 4.38 -0.08 -8.98
CA TRP A 233 3.53 -0.05 -7.80
C TRP A 233 4.25 -0.69 -6.61
N LEU A 234 4.17 -0.03 -5.45
CA LEU A 234 4.59 -0.57 -4.16
C LEU A 234 3.38 -0.67 -3.25
N THR A 235 3.19 -1.86 -2.70
CA THR A 235 1.99 -2.17 -1.91
C THR A 235 2.35 -2.97 -0.66
N ALA A 236 1.39 -3.11 0.25
CA ALA A 236 1.55 -3.76 1.53
C ALA A 236 0.26 -4.47 1.97
N ASP A 237 -0.35 -4.14 3.12
CA ASP A 237 -1.64 -4.56 3.66
C ASP A 237 -1.79 -6.08 3.92
N VAL A 238 -1.52 -6.92 2.94
CA VAL A 238 -1.87 -8.35 2.97
C VAL A 238 -0.95 -9.24 3.80
N HIS A 239 0.06 -8.68 4.46
CA HIS A 239 0.94 -9.32 5.43
C HIS A 239 1.77 -10.52 4.89
N TYR A 240 2.23 -10.41 3.66
CA TYR A 240 3.24 -11.29 3.05
C TYR A 240 3.99 -10.54 1.96
N THR A 241 5.03 -11.14 1.38
CA THR A 241 5.79 -10.50 0.29
C THR A 241 5.57 -11.23 -1.03
N ALA A 242 5.40 -10.45 -2.11
CA ALA A 242 5.17 -10.97 -3.45
C ALA A 242 5.66 -10.00 -4.53
N ALA A 243 5.87 -10.51 -5.74
CA ALA A 243 6.09 -9.73 -6.94
C ALA A 243 5.09 -10.15 -8.02
N HIS A 244 4.31 -9.19 -8.51
CA HIS A 244 3.34 -9.38 -9.57
C HIS A 244 3.77 -8.59 -10.81
N TYR A 245 3.62 -9.20 -11.98
CA TYR A 245 3.76 -8.53 -13.26
C TYR A 245 2.42 -8.47 -13.96
N TYR A 246 1.90 -7.28 -14.16
CA TYR A 246 0.60 -7.07 -14.81
C TYR A 246 0.78 -7.04 -16.32
N ASN A 247 0.18 -8.03 -16.99
CA ASN A 247 0.35 -8.28 -18.40
C ASN A 247 -0.98 -8.10 -19.17
N PRO A 248 -1.11 -7.08 -20.03
CA PRO A 248 -2.32 -6.89 -20.84
C PRO A 248 -2.72 -8.12 -21.66
N GLY A 249 -1.74 -8.93 -22.09
CA GLY A 249 -1.99 -10.16 -22.84
C GLY A 249 -2.69 -11.26 -22.04
N MET A 250 -2.61 -11.21 -20.71
CA MET A 250 -3.27 -12.16 -19.79
C MET A 250 -4.54 -11.56 -19.16
N ALA A 251 -4.77 -10.26 -19.34
CA ALA A 251 -5.84 -9.51 -18.69
C ALA A 251 -7.18 -9.61 -19.42
N LYS A 252 -8.27 -9.47 -18.67
CA LYS A 252 -9.60 -9.20 -19.23
C LYS A 252 -9.76 -7.77 -19.69
N PHE A 253 -9.17 -6.83 -18.96
CA PHE A 253 -9.02 -5.45 -19.38
C PHE A 253 -7.60 -5.25 -19.94
N GLN A 254 -7.47 -4.96 -21.22
CA GLN A 254 -6.18 -4.94 -21.93
C GLN A 254 -5.68 -3.54 -22.26
N ASP A 255 -6.46 -2.50 -21.98
CA ASP A 255 -6.12 -1.14 -22.37
C ASP A 255 -5.22 -0.44 -21.35
N PHE A 256 -4.04 -1.04 -21.13
CA PHE A 256 -2.96 -0.49 -20.30
C PHE A 256 -1.58 -0.95 -20.80
N GLU A 257 -0.50 -0.30 -20.30
CA GLU A 257 0.87 -0.75 -20.48
C GLU A 257 1.25 -1.71 -19.35
N PRO A 258 2.07 -2.75 -19.60
CA PRO A 258 2.49 -3.66 -18.53
C PRO A 258 3.27 -2.93 -17.44
N PHE A 259 3.12 -3.38 -16.19
CA PHE A 259 3.80 -2.81 -15.03
C PHE A 259 4.08 -3.85 -13.95
N TRP A 260 4.97 -3.50 -13.02
CA TRP A 260 5.28 -4.30 -11.85
C TRP A 260 4.59 -3.76 -10.60
N GLU A 261 4.20 -4.67 -9.74
CA GLU A 261 3.76 -4.41 -8.38
C GLU A 261 4.58 -5.27 -7.42
N PHE A 262 5.13 -4.65 -6.38
CA PHE A 262 5.87 -5.32 -5.33
C PHE A 262 5.15 -5.14 -4.00
N VAL A 263 4.81 -6.27 -3.39
CA VAL A 263 4.16 -6.33 -2.08
C VAL A 263 5.23 -6.57 -1.03
N SER A 264 5.31 -5.71 -0.03
CA SER A 264 6.33 -5.78 1.01
C SER A 264 5.73 -5.63 2.40
N GLY A 265 5.94 -6.64 3.22
CA GLY A 265 5.49 -6.68 4.62
C GLY A 265 5.13 -8.10 5.06
N PRO A 266 4.76 -8.28 6.31
CA PRO A 266 4.84 -7.33 7.40
C PRO A 266 6.28 -7.20 7.95
N ILE A 267 6.56 -6.11 8.66
CA ILE A 267 7.85 -5.94 9.36
C ILE A 267 7.84 -6.58 10.74
N HIS A 268 6.69 -6.57 11.43
CA HIS A 268 6.57 -7.04 12.82
C HIS A 268 5.17 -7.54 13.20
N SER A 269 4.19 -7.49 12.30
CA SER A 269 2.84 -8.03 12.54
C SER A 269 2.71 -9.49 12.14
N GLY A 270 1.58 -10.11 12.46
CA GLY A 270 1.25 -11.46 12.06
C GLY A 270 1.23 -11.64 10.55
N THR A 271 1.63 -12.79 10.06
CA THR A 271 1.70 -13.09 8.62
C THR A 271 0.46 -13.87 8.19
N PHE A 272 -0.11 -13.47 7.07
CA PHE A 272 -1.33 -14.04 6.48
C PHE A 272 -1.09 -14.48 5.03
N GLY A 273 -2.15 -14.86 4.35
CA GLY A 273 -2.18 -15.18 2.93
C GLY A 273 -1.82 -16.63 2.59
N PRO A 274 -1.52 -16.95 1.32
CA PRO A 274 -1.69 -16.04 0.21
C PRO A 274 -3.16 -15.78 -0.17
N ASN A 275 -3.45 -14.61 -0.73
CA ASN A 275 -4.75 -14.27 -1.28
C ASN A 275 -4.91 -14.79 -2.71
N GLU A 276 -6.15 -14.97 -3.14
CA GLU A 276 -6.49 -15.30 -4.53
C GLU A 276 -6.23 -14.08 -5.44
N LEU A 277 -5.76 -14.35 -6.67
CA LEU A 277 -5.56 -13.33 -7.70
C LEU A 277 -6.80 -13.18 -8.56
N ASP A 278 -7.17 -11.95 -8.87
CA ASP A 278 -8.19 -11.61 -9.87
C ASP A 278 -7.52 -11.27 -11.20
N MET A 279 -8.02 -11.87 -12.28
CA MET A 279 -7.46 -11.77 -13.62
C MET A 279 -7.95 -10.56 -14.43
N THR A 280 -8.70 -9.64 -13.84
CA THR A 280 -9.18 -8.43 -14.52
C THR A 280 -8.03 -7.65 -15.14
N PHE A 281 -6.92 -7.49 -14.42
CA PHE A 281 -5.70 -6.82 -14.90
C PHE A 281 -4.55 -7.78 -15.22
N GLY A 282 -4.80 -9.09 -15.28
CA GLY A 282 -3.84 -10.10 -15.72
C GLY A 282 -2.55 -10.18 -14.92
N PRO A 283 -2.58 -10.27 -13.58
CA PRO A 283 -1.39 -10.42 -12.76
C PRO A 283 -0.74 -11.77 -13.01
N GLU A 284 0.56 -11.75 -13.27
CA GLU A 284 1.41 -12.93 -13.28
C GLU A 284 2.20 -12.95 -11.97
N LEU A 285 2.03 -14.00 -11.18
CA LEU A 285 2.80 -14.21 -9.97
C LEU A 285 4.25 -14.56 -10.33
N ARG A 286 5.18 -13.66 -10.06
CA ARG A 286 6.62 -13.84 -10.30
C ARG A 286 7.35 -14.35 -9.09
N PHE A 287 6.89 -13.98 -7.91
CA PHE A 287 7.42 -14.45 -6.63
C PHE A 287 6.36 -14.30 -5.53
N ILE A 288 6.40 -15.20 -4.55
CA ILE A 288 5.62 -15.09 -3.31
C ILE A 288 6.33 -15.81 -2.16
N LYS A 289 6.29 -15.19 -0.98
CA LYS A 289 6.63 -15.81 0.29
C LYS A 289 5.54 -15.46 1.30
N ALA A 290 4.73 -16.45 1.63
CA ALA A 290 3.59 -16.37 2.54
C ALA A 290 3.52 -17.63 3.39
N PRO A 291 2.69 -17.70 4.44
CA PRO A 291 2.41 -18.93 5.17
C PRO A 291 1.91 -20.04 4.24
N THR A 292 2.30 -21.26 4.51
CA THR A 292 1.70 -22.43 3.88
C THR A 292 0.36 -22.76 4.54
N LYS A 293 -0.49 -23.54 3.86
CA LYS A 293 -1.79 -23.98 4.43
C LYS A 293 -1.62 -24.69 5.78
N ASP A 294 -0.54 -25.50 5.93
CA ASP A 294 -0.29 -26.27 7.15
C ASP A 294 0.23 -25.40 8.30
N GLN A 295 0.82 -24.26 8.00
CA GLN A 295 1.25 -23.30 9.02
C GLN A 295 0.10 -22.49 9.60
N GLY A 296 -1.01 -22.35 8.88
CA GLY A 296 -2.16 -21.52 9.27
C GLY A 296 -1.96 -20.03 9.00
N GLN A 297 -2.72 -19.20 9.68
CA GLN A 297 -2.76 -17.75 9.49
C GLN A 297 -2.42 -17.03 10.79
N ASN A 298 -2.11 -15.73 10.70
CA ASN A 298 -1.70 -14.90 11.83
C ASN A 298 -0.47 -15.46 12.56
N LEU A 299 0.56 -15.78 11.80
CA LEU A 299 1.78 -16.34 12.36
C LEU A 299 2.59 -15.24 13.04
N PRO A 300 3.06 -15.47 14.28
CA PRO A 300 3.81 -14.47 15.01
C PRO A 300 5.19 -14.19 14.39
N PRO A 301 5.81 -13.05 14.68
CA PRO A 301 7.14 -12.69 14.19
C PRO A 301 8.24 -13.73 14.50
N SER A 302 8.07 -14.51 15.57
CA SER A 302 8.99 -15.62 15.91
C SER A 302 9.08 -16.70 14.82
N MET A 303 8.09 -16.80 13.93
CA MET A 303 8.10 -17.73 12.80
C MET A 303 8.97 -17.27 11.62
N GLY A 304 9.52 -16.05 11.65
CA GLY A 304 10.48 -15.57 10.67
C GLY A 304 9.90 -15.13 9.32
N LEU A 305 8.60 -14.87 9.26
CA LEU A 305 7.91 -14.44 8.03
C LEU A 305 7.68 -12.91 8.02
N GLN A 306 8.70 -12.16 8.36
CA GLN A 306 8.73 -10.70 8.24
C GLN A 306 9.59 -10.28 7.06
N PHE A 307 9.13 -9.30 6.31
CA PHE A 307 9.71 -8.94 5.02
C PHE A 307 9.76 -7.43 4.82
N PHE A 308 10.70 -7.00 3.98
CA PHE A 308 10.80 -5.62 3.49
C PHE A 308 11.30 -5.60 2.05
N GLY A 309 11.10 -4.48 1.37
CA GLY A 309 11.58 -4.26 0.00
C GLY A 309 12.72 -3.24 -0.02
N LEU A 310 13.70 -3.46 -0.89
CA LEU A 310 14.75 -2.50 -1.20
C LEU A 310 14.70 -2.14 -2.69
N ILE A 311 14.82 -0.85 -2.98
CA ILE A 311 14.90 -0.33 -4.34
C ILE A 311 16.18 0.48 -4.46
N ASP A 312 17.01 0.09 -5.41
CA ASP A 312 18.21 0.82 -5.80
C ASP A 312 18.03 1.38 -7.22
N ILE A 313 18.23 2.67 -7.42
CA ILE A 313 18.22 3.29 -8.75
C ILE A 313 19.61 3.81 -9.04
N SER A 314 20.23 3.28 -10.09
CA SER A 314 21.56 3.69 -10.55
C SER A 314 21.52 5.10 -11.13
N GLY A 315 22.31 6.02 -10.61
CA GLY A 315 22.46 7.36 -11.18
C GLY A 315 23.19 7.41 -12.53
N THR A 316 23.83 6.30 -12.93
CA THR A 316 24.56 6.22 -14.18
C THR A 316 23.77 5.52 -15.29
N THR A 317 23.11 4.40 -14.97
CA THR A 317 22.36 3.60 -15.96
C THR A 317 20.85 3.84 -15.88
N GLU A 318 20.40 4.53 -14.85
CA GLU A 318 19.00 4.76 -14.50
C GLU A 318 18.20 3.47 -14.26
N GLN A 319 18.85 2.31 -14.24
CA GLN A 319 18.22 1.02 -13.93
C GLN A 319 17.70 1.02 -12.49
N MET A 320 16.52 0.43 -12.31
CA MET A 320 15.93 0.18 -11.00
C MET A 320 16.10 -1.29 -10.64
N THR A 321 16.79 -1.57 -9.54
CA THR A 321 16.87 -2.92 -8.96
C THR A 321 15.91 -2.98 -7.77
N VAL A 322 14.96 -3.92 -7.82
CA VAL A 322 14.05 -4.20 -6.71
C VAL A 322 14.43 -5.54 -6.08
N ARG A 323 14.54 -5.55 -4.75
CA ARG A 323 14.83 -6.74 -3.96
C ARG A 323 13.77 -6.92 -2.87
N LEU A 324 13.25 -8.12 -2.72
CA LEU A 324 12.41 -8.49 -1.58
C LEU A 324 13.26 -9.29 -0.61
N MET A 325 13.28 -8.86 0.64
CA MET A 325 14.18 -9.31 1.68
C MET A 325 13.40 -9.92 2.84
N ASP A 326 13.99 -10.87 3.54
CA ASP A 326 13.50 -11.27 4.86
C ASP A 326 14.13 -10.41 5.98
N ARG A 327 13.65 -10.61 7.20
CA ARG A 327 14.12 -9.88 8.39
C ARG A 327 15.60 -10.14 8.73
N ASP A 328 16.19 -11.21 8.22
CA ASP A 328 17.57 -11.62 8.46
C ASP A 328 18.50 -11.15 7.31
N ASP A 329 18.04 -10.20 6.49
CA ASP A 329 18.73 -9.61 5.33
C ASP A 329 19.03 -10.60 4.19
N HIS A 330 18.32 -11.74 4.11
CA HIS A 330 18.45 -12.62 2.97
C HIS A 330 17.61 -12.10 1.78
N GLU A 331 18.24 -12.03 0.62
CA GLU A 331 17.55 -11.71 -0.63
C GLU A 331 16.68 -12.90 -1.06
N LEU A 332 15.36 -12.71 -1.07
CA LEU A 332 14.39 -13.72 -1.47
C LEU A 332 14.04 -13.64 -2.95
N TYR A 333 14.02 -12.42 -3.49
CA TYR A 333 13.71 -12.16 -4.89
C TYR A 333 14.43 -10.90 -5.36
N ARG A 334 14.84 -10.90 -6.63
CA ARG A 334 15.46 -9.75 -7.26
C ARG A 334 15.02 -9.60 -8.71
N VAL A 335 14.80 -8.37 -9.14
CA VAL A 335 14.61 -8.01 -10.54
C VAL A 335 15.29 -6.69 -10.84
N VAL A 336 15.85 -6.57 -12.05
CA VAL A 336 16.41 -5.32 -12.58
C VAL A 336 15.50 -4.86 -13.70
N LEU A 337 15.05 -3.62 -13.60
CA LEU A 337 14.17 -2.97 -14.56
C LEU A 337 14.97 -1.92 -15.34
N ASP A 338 14.94 -2.02 -16.65
CA ASP A 338 15.52 -1.01 -17.53
C ASP A 338 14.53 0.14 -17.73
N PRO A 339 15.00 1.40 -17.69
CA PRO A 339 14.13 2.53 -17.96
C PRO A 339 13.73 2.53 -19.44
N GLN A 340 12.42 2.67 -19.68
CA GLN A 340 11.92 2.90 -21.03
C GLN A 340 12.22 4.36 -21.42
N SER A 341 12.88 4.55 -22.54
CA SER A 341 13.14 5.91 -23.06
C SER A 341 11.83 6.58 -23.48
N CYS A 342 11.61 7.81 -23.03
CA CYS A 342 10.62 8.71 -23.64
C CYS A 342 11.15 9.12 -25.03
N ARG A 343 10.83 8.38 -26.07
CA ARG A 343 11.04 8.81 -27.46
C ARG A 343 9.76 9.40 -28.02
#